data_90ae393dac567cdf208e1c84fb7be309
#
_entry.id   90ae393dac567cdf208e1c84fb7be309
#
_cell.length_a   1.000
_cell.length_b   1.000
_cell.length_c   1.000
_cell.angle_alpha   90.00
_cell.angle_beta   90.00
_cell.angle_gamma   90.00
#
_symmetry.space_group_name_H-M   'P 1'
#
loop_
_entity.id
_entity.type
_entity.pdbx_description
1 polymer ?
#
loop_
_entity_poly.entity_id
_entity_poly.type
_entity_poly.pdbx_seq_one_letter_code
_entity_poly.pdbx_strand_id
1 'polypeptide(L)'
;DMILPEKCVGGFEHNRDSLELLTTLPEGDGFFSHFDEIRTTQLRELLDEMANEADAEAIADVRDKLWPTAKELEKRIHEEVDQAMQNVKLDLSGSDMLEALADAAVLQRRLAQQTSDAIEQAIESATDEIAALLSSVGVKCPRSIFKSEWPTKVDRTALDGIDSQLEELWKTTQSDRLISLARRLAPLKSKCETSLRKLVELDQWLTIGRWARSVDAIMPEMCEHGISMKAGRHLLIDGIPDPVDYGLGNCASSSDQQSIALLTGANSGGKTTMLELLAHCTILAHMGLPVPAKSAKVGHIESLHVLAKAGGTQSAGALEQTLLQLAEVVSNNDSKMILADELEAITEPGAGARIIAGMLEAAESHPGTCMLLVTHLAPAIIEAAGKDLRTDGIEARGLDENLELIVDRTPRRNHLARSTPELIVRRLVERSSGEARDVFNSILGRF
;
A
#
# COMPACT_ATOMS: atom_id res chain seq x y z
N ASP A 1 -23.25 -27.04 1.60
CA ASP A 1 -22.81 -25.69 1.25
C ASP A 1 -23.04 -25.48 -0.23
N MET A 2 -24.01 -24.62 -0.55
CA MET A 2 -24.32 -24.28 -1.93
C MET A 2 -23.23 -23.32 -2.44
N ILE A 3 -22.35 -23.85 -3.28
CA ILE A 3 -21.35 -23.02 -3.95
C ILE A 3 -22.09 -22.18 -4.99
N LEU A 4 -22.01 -20.85 -4.86
CA LEU A 4 -22.43 -19.93 -5.90
C LEU A 4 -21.26 -19.76 -6.88
N PRO A 5 -21.31 -20.35 -8.09
CA PRO A 5 -20.18 -20.36 -9.02
C PRO A 5 -19.63 -18.98 -9.29
N GLU A 6 -20.50 -17.99 -9.54
CA GLU A 6 -20.13 -16.60 -9.84
C GLU A 6 -19.35 -15.96 -8.68
N LYS A 7 -19.78 -16.20 -7.43
CA LYS A 7 -19.07 -15.67 -6.26
C LYS A 7 -17.73 -16.37 -6.03
N CYS A 8 -17.66 -17.66 -6.32
CA CYS A 8 -16.42 -18.40 -6.19
C CYS A 8 -15.40 -17.89 -7.22
N VAL A 9 -15.75 -17.92 -8.50
CA VAL A 9 -14.88 -17.48 -9.61
C VAL A 9 -14.53 -16.01 -9.46
N GLY A 10 -15.51 -15.12 -9.21
CA GLY A 10 -15.28 -13.68 -9.01
C GLY A 10 -14.35 -13.37 -7.83
N GLY A 11 -14.34 -14.20 -6.77
CA GLY A 11 -13.39 -14.06 -5.67
C GLY A 11 -11.95 -14.34 -6.10
N PHE A 12 -11.72 -15.31 -6.97
CA PHE A 12 -10.40 -15.59 -7.53
C PHE A 12 -9.99 -14.53 -8.55
N GLU A 13 -10.91 -14.09 -9.39
CA GLU A 13 -10.66 -13.03 -10.37
C GLU A 13 -10.28 -11.69 -9.70
N HIS A 14 -11.00 -11.31 -8.65
CA HIS A 14 -10.70 -10.07 -7.89
C HIS A 14 -9.28 -10.09 -7.28
N ASN A 15 -8.76 -11.26 -6.92
CA ASN A 15 -7.44 -11.42 -6.32
C ASN A 15 -6.41 -11.98 -7.32
N ARG A 16 -6.68 -11.95 -8.61
CA ARG A 16 -5.89 -12.59 -9.65
C ARG A 16 -4.42 -12.23 -9.58
N ASP A 17 -4.07 -10.94 -9.57
CA ASP A 17 -2.68 -10.47 -9.56
C ASP A 17 -1.89 -11.03 -8.37
N SER A 18 -2.52 -11.03 -7.19
CA SER A 18 -1.92 -11.56 -5.97
C SER A 18 -1.77 -13.09 -6.00
N LEU A 19 -2.72 -13.79 -6.61
CA LEU A 19 -2.68 -15.24 -6.78
C LEU A 19 -1.65 -15.66 -7.82
N GLU A 20 -1.50 -14.93 -8.91
CA GLU A 20 -0.44 -15.13 -9.89
C GLU A 20 0.94 -14.91 -9.23
N LEU A 21 1.09 -13.86 -8.42
CA LEU A 21 2.32 -13.62 -7.67
C LEU A 21 2.68 -14.81 -6.77
N LEU A 22 1.70 -15.40 -6.06
CA LEU A 22 1.93 -16.60 -5.23
C LEU A 22 2.52 -17.76 -6.02
N THR A 23 2.13 -17.93 -7.29
CA THR A 23 2.65 -19.03 -8.14
C THR A 23 4.07 -18.76 -8.66
N THR A 24 4.53 -17.52 -8.61
CA THR A 24 5.85 -17.08 -9.12
C THR A 24 6.89 -16.87 -8.02
N LEU A 25 6.50 -16.96 -6.75
CA LEU A 25 7.43 -16.81 -5.62
C LEU A 25 8.54 -17.88 -5.71
N PRO A 26 9.80 -17.53 -5.36
CA PRO A 26 10.92 -18.47 -5.41
C PRO A 26 10.72 -19.61 -4.42
N GLU A 27 11.27 -20.78 -4.76
CA GLU A 27 11.43 -21.86 -3.80
C GLU A 27 12.48 -21.50 -2.76
N GLY A 28 12.26 -21.92 -1.51
CA GLY A 28 13.22 -21.63 -0.47
C GLY A 28 12.79 -22.16 0.90
N ASP A 29 13.76 -22.28 1.78
CA ASP A 29 13.55 -22.68 3.16
C ASP A 29 12.98 -21.51 4.00
N GLY A 30 12.51 -21.81 5.20
CA GLY A 30 12.01 -20.83 6.13
C GLY A 30 10.65 -20.24 5.71
N PHE A 31 10.55 -18.91 5.57
CA PHE A 31 9.27 -18.25 5.28
C PHE A 31 8.68 -18.67 3.93
N PHE A 32 9.51 -18.91 2.90
CA PHE A 32 9.04 -19.27 1.56
C PHE A 32 8.44 -20.66 1.48
N SER A 33 8.78 -21.58 2.39
CA SER A 33 8.16 -22.91 2.48
C SER A 33 6.64 -22.87 2.73
N HIS A 34 6.10 -21.76 3.28
CA HIS A 34 4.66 -21.59 3.44
C HIS A 34 3.89 -21.52 2.12
N PHE A 35 4.58 -21.27 1.00
CA PHE A 35 3.98 -21.18 -0.33
C PHE A 35 4.13 -22.46 -1.17
N ASP A 36 4.88 -23.46 -0.68
CA ASP A 36 5.15 -24.71 -1.45
C ASP A 36 3.86 -25.46 -1.77
N GLU A 37 2.93 -25.52 -0.83
CA GLU A 37 1.66 -26.20 -1.02
C GLU A 37 0.81 -25.56 -2.13
N ILE A 38 0.77 -24.24 -2.23
CA ILE A 38 -0.03 -23.55 -3.25
C ILE A 38 0.64 -23.65 -4.63
N ARG A 39 1.97 -23.66 -4.70
CA ARG A 39 2.73 -23.80 -5.96
C ARG A 39 2.54 -25.15 -6.61
N THR A 40 2.35 -26.21 -5.82
CA THR A 40 2.11 -27.57 -6.33
C THR A 40 0.68 -27.77 -6.85
N THR A 41 -0.19 -26.78 -6.70
CA THR A 41 -1.57 -26.84 -7.19
C THR A 41 -1.67 -26.44 -8.66
N GLN A 42 -2.78 -26.81 -9.30
CA GLN A 42 -3.13 -26.35 -10.66
C GLN A 42 -3.66 -24.91 -10.69
N LEU A 43 -3.35 -24.09 -9.67
CA LEU A 43 -3.89 -22.74 -9.56
C LEU A 43 -3.57 -21.89 -10.79
N ARG A 44 -2.34 -21.92 -11.27
CA ARG A 44 -1.92 -21.15 -12.44
C ARG A 44 -2.70 -21.52 -13.70
N GLU A 45 -2.84 -22.81 -13.96
CA GLU A 45 -3.62 -23.31 -15.11
C GLU A 45 -5.08 -22.87 -15.02
N LEU A 46 -5.65 -22.90 -13.80
CA LEU A 46 -7.03 -22.44 -13.56
C LEU A 46 -7.20 -20.94 -13.75
N LEU A 47 -6.23 -20.13 -13.33
CA LEU A 47 -6.25 -18.68 -13.56
C LEU A 47 -6.14 -18.34 -15.05
N ASP A 48 -5.32 -19.09 -15.81
CA ASP A 48 -5.21 -18.94 -17.27
C ASP A 48 -6.52 -19.35 -17.96
N GLU A 49 -7.15 -20.46 -17.52
CA GLU A 49 -8.44 -20.93 -18.03
C GLU A 49 -9.59 -19.94 -17.74
N MET A 50 -9.55 -19.24 -16.60
CA MET A 50 -10.51 -18.18 -16.28
C MET A 50 -10.48 -17.02 -17.28
N ALA A 51 -9.34 -16.71 -17.85
CA ALA A 51 -9.18 -15.65 -18.84
C ALA A 51 -9.61 -16.07 -20.26
N ASN A 52 -9.82 -17.37 -20.51
CA ASN A 52 -10.14 -17.88 -21.83
C ASN A 52 -11.67 -18.01 -22.02
N GLU A 53 -12.28 -17.16 -22.84
CA GLU A 53 -13.69 -17.14 -23.16
C GLU A 53 -14.00 -17.57 -24.62
N ALA A 54 -13.03 -18.22 -25.29
CA ALA A 54 -13.06 -18.50 -26.72
C ALA A 54 -14.38 -19.13 -27.22
N ASP A 55 -14.92 -20.11 -26.48
CA ASP A 55 -16.17 -20.78 -26.89
C ASP A 55 -17.40 -19.84 -26.82
N ALA A 56 -17.48 -19.00 -25.80
CA ALA A 56 -18.57 -18.05 -25.67
C ALA A 56 -18.42 -16.88 -26.64
N GLU A 57 -17.21 -16.41 -26.89
CA GLU A 57 -16.91 -15.40 -27.91
C GLU A 57 -17.26 -15.90 -29.31
N ALA A 58 -16.96 -17.16 -29.63
CA ALA A 58 -17.32 -17.77 -30.90
C ALA A 58 -18.85 -17.78 -31.13
N ILE A 59 -19.64 -18.13 -30.09
CA ILE A 59 -21.10 -18.09 -30.17
C ILE A 59 -21.61 -16.67 -30.34
N ALA A 60 -21.05 -15.70 -29.59
CA ALA A 60 -21.41 -14.30 -29.72
C ALA A 60 -21.09 -13.72 -31.10
N ASP A 61 -19.93 -14.05 -31.68
CA ASP A 61 -19.51 -13.64 -33.01
C ASP A 61 -20.47 -14.18 -34.10
N VAL A 62 -20.87 -15.43 -34.00
CA VAL A 62 -21.88 -16.03 -34.91
C VAL A 62 -23.23 -15.33 -34.78
N ARG A 63 -23.67 -15.03 -33.56
CA ARG A 63 -24.92 -14.32 -33.29
C ARG A 63 -24.91 -12.91 -33.88
N ASP A 64 -23.81 -12.17 -33.69
CA ASP A 64 -23.69 -10.81 -34.23
C ASP A 64 -23.67 -10.77 -35.77
N LYS A 65 -23.12 -11.82 -36.39
CA LYS A 65 -23.06 -11.94 -37.85
C LYS A 65 -24.35 -12.45 -38.50
N LEU A 66 -25.21 -13.15 -37.76
CA LEU A 66 -26.41 -13.82 -38.31
C LEU A 66 -27.33 -12.91 -39.12
N TRP A 67 -27.78 -11.82 -38.53
CA TRP A 67 -28.70 -10.86 -39.18
C TRP A 67 -28.06 -10.11 -40.36
N PRO A 68 -26.83 -9.57 -40.24
CA PRO A 68 -26.17 -8.92 -41.37
C PRO A 68 -25.98 -9.87 -42.55
N THR A 69 -25.50 -11.09 -42.28
CA THR A 69 -25.29 -12.11 -43.33
C THR A 69 -26.59 -12.50 -44.00
N ALA A 70 -27.66 -12.75 -43.23
CA ALA A 70 -28.97 -13.09 -43.81
C ALA A 70 -29.52 -11.97 -44.72
N LYS A 71 -29.32 -10.70 -44.37
CA LYS A 71 -29.73 -9.57 -45.21
C LYS A 71 -28.90 -9.43 -46.50
N GLU A 72 -27.60 -9.66 -46.38
CA GLU A 72 -26.70 -9.61 -47.52
C GLU A 72 -27.05 -10.75 -48.53
N LEU A 73 -27.35 -11.92 -48.00
CA LEU A 73 -27.80 -13.05 -48.79
C LEU A 73 -29.15 -12.80 -49.43
N GLU A 74 -30.12 -12.19 -48.76
CA GLU A 74 -31.38 -11.78 -49.34
C GLU A 74 -31.18 -10.87 -50.58
N LYS A 75 -30.26 -9.93 -50.50
CA LYS A 75 -29.89 -9.04 -51.60
C LYS A 75 -29.20 -9.82 -52.73
N ARG A 76 -28.31 -10.73 -52.42
CA ARG A 76 -27.62 -11.54 -53.41
C ARG A 76 -28.59 -12.49 -54.14
N ILE A 77 -29.55 -13.09 -53.45
CA ILE A 77 -30.61 -13.90 -54.07
C ILE A 77 -31.35 -13.08 -55.11
N HIS A 78 -31.71 -11.82 -54.77
CA HIS A 78 -32.39 -10.95 -55.74
C HIS A 78 -31.53 -10.65 -56.98
N GLU A 79 -30.24 -10.34 -56.78
CA GLU A 79 -29.29 -10.05 -57.85
C GLU A 79 -29.06 -11.30 -58.78
N GLU A 80 -28.90 -12.49 -58.19
CA GLU A 80 -28.73 -13.76 -58.94
C GLU A 80 -29.96 -14.12 -59.74
N VAL A 81 -31.16 -14.00 -59.15
CA VAL A 81 -32.42 -14.29 -59.83
C VAL A 81 -32.70 -13.27 -60.95
N ASP A 82 -32.44 -11.97 -60.73
CA ASP A 82 -32.58 -10.94 -61.76
C ASP A 82 -31.62 -11.19 -62.94
N GLN A 83 -30.39 -11.59 -62.68
CA GLN A 83 -29.44 -11.95 -63.70
C GLN A 83 -29.89 -13.22 -64.47
N ALA A 84 -30.40 -14.22 -63.76
CA ALA A 84 -30.94 -15.42 -64.39
C ALA A 84 -32.14 -15.05 -65.28
N MET A 85 -33.06 -14.21 -64.85
CA MET A 85 -34.16 -13.74 -65.63
C MET A 85 -33.75 -12.96 -66.92
N GLN A 86 -32.69 -12.11 -66.80
CA GLN A 86 -32.16 -11.39 -67.95
C GLN A 86 -31.49 -12.32 -69.00
N ASN A 87 -30.93 -13.43 -68.54
CA ASN A 87 -30.18 -14.40 -69.37
C ASN A 87 -31.03 -15.53 -69.88
N VAL A 88 -32.35 -15.58 -69.58
CA VAL A 88 -33.24 -16.62 -70.06
C VAL A 88 -33.28 -16.60 -71.60
N LYS A 89 -32.49 -17.50 -72.19
CA LYS A 89 -32.65 -17.87 -73.62
C LYS A 89 -33.69 -18.97 -73.72
N LEU A 90 -34.83 -18.65 -74.22
CA LEU A 90 -35.84 -19.67 -74.57
C LEU A 90 -35.33 -20.52 -75.75
N ASP A 91 -34.68 -21.67 -75.42
CA ASP A 91 -34.34 -22.70 -76.41
C ASP A 91 -35.67 -23.44 -76.78
N LEU A 92 -36.38 -22.86 -77.71
CA LEU A 92 -37.58 -23.45 -78.22
C LEU A 92 -37.20 -24.30 -79.44
N SER A 93 -37.47 -25.62 -79.38
CA SER A 93 -37.41 -26.46 -80.57
C SER A 93 -38.48 -25.99 -81.57
N GLY A 94 -38.27 -26.31 -82.86
CA GLY A 94 -39.26 -25.87 -83.88
C GLY A 94 -40.68 -26.30 -83.60
N SER A 95 -40.89 -27.44 -82.90
CA SER A 95 -42.20 -27.88 -82.44
C SER A 95 -42.73 -27.05 -81.25
N ASP A 96 -41.86 -26.68 -80.29
CA ASP A 96 -42.25 -25.87 -79.18
C ASP A 96 -42.58 -24.42 -79.57
N MET A 97 -41.98 -23.92 -80.65
CA MET A 97 -42.24 -22.60 -81.17
C MET A 97 -43.64 -22.52 -81.89
N LEU A 98 -44.04 -23.63 -82.49
CA LEU A 98 -45.36 -23.75 -83.04
C LEU A 98 -46.44 -23.90 -81.94
N GLU A 99 -46.20 -24.63 -80.93
CA GLU A 99 -47.04 -24.74 -79.73
C GLU A 99 -47.17 -23.39 -78.98
N ALA A 100 -46.03 -22.69 -78.78
CA ALA A 100 -46.02 -21.37 -78.14
C ALA A 100 -46.75 -20.30 -78.91
N LEU A 101 -46.78 -20.38 -80.24
CA LEU A 101 -47.62 -19.52 -81.14
C LEU A 101 -49.10 -19.88 -81.06
N ALA A 102 -49.47 -21.12 -80.74
CA ALA A 102 -50.81 -21.60 -80.59
C ALA A 102 -51.37 -21.39 -79.17
N ASP A 103 -50.55 -21.47 -78.13
CA ASP A 103 -50.95 -21.24 -76.73
C ASP A 103 -49.84 -20.57 -75.94
N ALA A 104 -50.01 -19.24 -75.67
CA ALA A 104 -49.06 -18.44 -74.86
C ALA A 104 -48.91 -19.00 -73.44
N ALA A 105 -49.78 -19.86 -72.93
CA ALA A 105 -49.72 -20.47 -71.63
C ALA A 105 -48.59 -21.46 -71.51
N VAL A 106 -48.11 -22.07 -72.60
CA VAL A 106 -46.91 -22.99 -72.56
C VAL A 106 -45.64 -22.19 -72.31
N LEU A 107 -45.53 -21.01 -72.96
CA LEU A 107 -44.36 -20.13 -72.76
C LEU A 107 -44.31 -19.59 -71.35
N GLN A 108 -45.51 -19.18 -70.85
CA GLN A 108 -45.60 -18.70 -69.47
C GLN A 108 -45.21 -19.79 -68.42
N ARG A 109 -45.66 -21.03 -68.65
CA ARG A 109 -45.31 -22.15 -67.76
C ARG A 109 -43.78 -22.44 -67.71
N ARG A 110 -43.12 -22.46 -68.91
CA ARG A 110 -41.65 -22.69 -68.98
C ARG A 110 -40.87 -21.56 -68.39
N LEU A 111 -41.22 -20.30 -68.57
CA LEU A 111 -40.67 -19.13 -67.95
C LEU A 111 -40.83 -19.20 -66.41
N ALA A 112 -42.02 -19.52 -65.96
CA ALA A 112 -42.34 -19.67 -64.55
C ALA A 112 -41.52 -20.81 -63.92
N GLN A 113 -41.30 -21.90 -64.62
CA GLN A 113 -40.53 -23.05 -64.14
C GLN A 113 -39.01 -22.73 -64.03
N GLN A 114 -38.41 -22.10 -65.08
CA GLN A 114 -36.99 -21.68 -65.04
C GLN A 114 -36.73 -20.62 -63.97
N THR A 115 -37.68 -19.73 -63.76
CA THR A 115 -37.60 -18.72 -62.67
C THR A 115 -37.71 -19.40 -61.30
N SER A 116 -38.59 -20.40 -61.15
CA SER A 116 -38.71 -21.16 -59.89
C SER A 116 -37.45 -21.91 -59.57
N ASP A 117 -36.84 -22.60 -60.59
CA ASP A 117 -35.60 -23.34 -60.40
C ASP A 117 -34.42 -22.42 -60.00
N ALA A 118 -34.32 -21.22 -60.61
CA ALA A 118 -33.32 -20.21 -60.25
C ALA A 118 -33.48 -19.70 -58.82
N ILE A 119 -34.74 -19.42 -58.38
CA ILE A 119 -35.06 -19.02 -57.03
C ILE A 119 -34.67 -20.12 -56.03
N GLU A 120 -35.04 -21.38 -56.31
CA GLU A 120 -34.70 -22.50 -55.41
C GLU A 120 -33.20 -22.68 -55.26
N GLN A 121 -32.42 -22.65 -56.37
CA GLN A 121 -30.95 -22.77 -56.32
C GLN A 121 -30.29 -21.63 -55.55
N ALA A 122 -30.74 -20.36 -55.73
CA ALA A 122 -30.23 -19.22 -55.03
C ALA A 122 -30.51 -19.31 -53.51
N ILE A 123 -31.73 -19.75 -53.13
CA ILE A 123 -32.15 -19.96 -51.74
C ILE A 123 -31.32 -21.10 -51.11
N GLU A 124 -31.11 -22.22 -51.82
CA GLU A 124 -30.34 -23.37 -51.33
C GLU A 124 -28.89 -22.92 -51.05
N SER A 125 -28.24 -22.26 -52.00
CA SER A 125 -26.88 -21.71 -51.83
C SER A 125 -26.78 -20.75 -50.63
N ALA A 126 -27.73 -19.83 -50.50
CA ALA A 126 -27.74 -18.90 -49.36
C ALA A 126 -28.01 -19.60 -48.01
N THR A 127 -28.87 -20.64 -48.04
CA THR A 127 -29.15 -21.44 -46.83
C THR A 127 -27.91 -22.23 -46.38
N ASP A 128 -27.15 -22.77 -47.34
CA ASP A 128 -25.91 -23.50 -47.06
C ASP A 128 -24.84 -22.60 -46.44
N GLU A 129 -24.75 -21.34 -46.85
CA GLU A 129 -23.83 -20.39 -46.22
C GLU A 129 -24.20 -20.07 -44.76
N ILE A 130 -25.49 -19.87 -44.46
CA ILE A 130 -25.95 -19.72 -43.09
C ILE A 130 -25.76 -21.01 -42.31
N ALA A 131 -25.99 -22.18 -42.93
CA ALA A 131 -25.73 -23.46 -42.29
C ALA A 131 -24.24 -23.66 -41.94
N ALA A 132 -23.34 -23.21 -42.81
CA ALA A 132 -21.88 -23.25 -42.54
C ALA A 132 -21.54 -22.31 -41.36
N LEU A 133 -22.10 -21.10 -41.29
CA LEU A 133 -21.90 -20.20 -40.18
C LEU A 133 -22.37 -20.80 -38.82
N LEU A 134 -23.58 -21.36 -38.80
CA LEU A 134 -24.20 -21.97 -37.61
C LEU A 134 -23.50 -23.27 -37.17
N SER A 135 -22.97 -24.05 -38.14
CA SER A 135 -22.31 -25.31 -37.88
C SER A 135 -20.99 -25.13 -37.07
N SER A 136 -20.37 -23.96 -37.18
CA SER A 136 -19.16 -23.63 -36.40
C SER A 136 -19.40 -23.63 -34.88
N VAL A 137 -20.63 -23.42 -34.45
CA VAL A 137 -21.07 -23.44 -33.04
C VAL A 137 -22.05 -24.58 -32.73
N GLY A 138 -22.22 -25.52 -33.65
CA GLY A 138 -23.06 -26.72 -33.47
C GLY A 138 -24.57 -26.49 -33.54
N VAL A 139 -25.02 -25.35 -34.04
CA VAL A 139 -26.45 -25.06 -34.23
C VAL A 139 -26.91 -25.53 -35.64
N LYS A 140 -28.06 -26.17 -35.68
CA LYS A 140 -28.65 -26.64 -36.95
C LYS A 140 -29.40 -25.55 -37.64
N CYS A 141 -29.16 -25.37 -38.96
CA CYS A 141 -29.88 -24.45 -39.78
C CYS A 141 -31.26 -25.02 -40.15
N PRO A 142 -32.39 -24.32 -39.95
CA PRO A 142 -33.68 -24.69 -40.46
C PRO A 142 -33.73 -24.49 -42.00
N ARG A 143 -34.47 -25.35 -42.69
CA ARG A 143 -34.60 -25.26 -44.17
C ARG A 143 -35.42 -24.07 -44.68
N SER A 144 -36.10 -23.36 -43.83
CA SER A 144 -37.07 -22.29 -44.17
C SER A 144 -36.61 -20.89 -43.70
N ILE A 145 -35.31 -20.57 -43.88
CA ILE A 145 -34.80 -19.23 -43.52
C ILE A 145 -35.26 -18.15 -44.52
N PHE A 146 -35.41 -18.51 -45.78
CA PHE A 146 -35.88 -17.66 -46.85
C PHE A 146 -37.27 -18.08 -47.33
N LYS A 147 -38.17 -17.15 -47.56
CA LYS A 147 -39.48 -17.42 -48.11
C LYS A 147 -39.36 -17.71 -49.59
N SER A 148 -40.00 -18.81 -50.06
CA SER A 148 -39.98 -19.18 -51.47
C SER A 148 -40.81 -18.28 -52.37
N GLU A 149 -41.55 -17.31 -51.82
CA GLU A 149 -42.33 -16.34 -52.56
C GLU A 149 -41.44 -15.22 -53.12
N TRP A 150 -41.62 -14.85 -54.38
CA TRP A 150 -40.93 -13.73 -55.01
C TRP A 150 -41.68 -12.41 -54.79
N PRO A 151 -40.99 -11.33 -54.36
CA PRO A 151 -39.57 -11.23 -54.00
C PRO A 151 -39.26 -11.95 -52.69
N THR A 152 -38.19 -12.76 -52.72
CA THR A 152 -37.73 -13.56 -51.59
C THR A 152 -37.34 -12.66 -50.41
N LYS A 153 -37.84 -13.00 -49.23
CA LYS A 153 -37.53 -12.29 -47.99
C LYS A 153 -37.05 -13.26 -46.92
N VAL A 154 -36.18 -12.76 -46.06
CA VAL A 154 -35.78 -13.48 -44.86
C VAL A 154 -37.01 -13.72 -43.97
N ASP A 155 -37.19 -14.95 -43.52
CA ASP A 155 -38.18 -15.29 -42.50
C ASP A 155 -37.67 -14.85 -41.12
N ARG A 156 -38.23 -13.75 -40.64
CA ARG A 156 -37.89 -13.19 -39.33
C ARG A 156 -38.14 -14.18 -38.21
N THR A 157 -39.21 -14.94 -38.24
CA THR A 157 -39.55 -15.90 -37.21
C THR A 157 -38.50 -17.03 -37.12
N ALA A 158 -37.98 -17.48 -38.27
CA ALA A 158 -36.92 -18.48 -38.34
C ALA A 158 -35.60 -17.92 -37.77
N LEU A 159 -35.22 -16.69 -38.13
CA LEU A 159 -34.02 -16.05 -37.60
C LEU A 159 -34.11 -15.72 -36.10
N ASP A 160 -35.24 -15.20 -35.61
CA ASP A 160 -35.48 -14.97 -34.19
C ASP A 160 -35.41 -16.29 -33.41
N GLY A 161 -35.86 -17.40 -33.98
CA GLY A 161 -35.72 -18.74 -33.41
C GLY A 161 -34.26 -19.19 -33.30
N ILE A 162 -33.44 -18.91 -34.31
CA ILE A 162 -31.98 -19.22 -34.29
C ILE A 162 -31.28 -18.32 -33.29
N ASP A 163 -31.57 -17.02 -33.26
CA ASP A 163 -30.99 -16.08 -32.31
C ASP A 163 -31.28 -16.50 -30.87
N SER A 164 -32.52 -16.94 -30.59
CA SER A 164 -32.91 -17.46 -29.27
C SER A 164 -32.15 -18.74 -28.91
N GLN A 165 -31.90 -19.64 -29.87
CA GLN A 165 -31.09 -20.84 -29.64
C GLN A 165 -29.61 -20.51 -29.36
N LEU A 166 -29.07 -19.56 -30.09
CA LEU A 166 -27.71 -19.07 -29.87
C LEU A 166 -27.56 -18.42 -28.48
N GLU A 167 -28.58 -17.62 -28.08
CA GLU A 167 -28.58 -17.01 -26.74
C GLU A 167 -28.66 -18.06 -25.61
N GLU A 168 -29.49 -19.07 -25.78
CA GLU A 168 -29.58 -20.18 -24.80
C GLU A 168 -28.30 -20.99 -24.76
N LEU A 169 -27.68 -21.27 -25.90
CA LEU A 169 -26.41 -21.97 -26.00
C LEU A 169 -25.30 -21.16 -25.32
N TRP A 170 -25.23 -19.86 -25.56
CA TRP A 170 -24.26 -18.97 -24.91
C TRP A 170 -24.42 -18.99 -23.39
N LYS A 171 -25.67 -18.83 -22.88
CA LYS A 171 -25.96 -18.88 -21.44
C LYS A 171 -25.57 -20.22 -20.82
N THR A 172 -25.87 -21.31 -21.50
CA THR A 172 -25.55 -22.67 -21.02
C THR A 172 -24.02 -22.88 -20.99
N THR A 173 -23.31 -22.49 -22.06
CA THR A 173 -21.84 -22.58 -22.15
C THR A 173 -21.18 -21.77 -21.04
N GLN A 174 -21.63 -20.53 -20.79
CA GLN A 174 -21.12 -19.71 -19.69
C GLN A 174 -21.40 -20.33 -18.32
N SER A 175 -22.61 -20.82 -18.09
CA SER A 175 -22.99 -21.47 -16.84
C SER A 175 -22.17 -22.73 -16.56
N ASP A 176 -22.02 -23.61 -17.55
CA ASP A 176 -21.28 -24.86 -17.42
C ASP A 176 -19.79 -24.58 -17.16
N ARG A 177 -19.22 -23.59 -17.84
CA ARG A 177 -17.86 -23.11 -17.61
C ARG A 177 -17.68 -22.62 -16.17
N LEU A 178 -18.55 -21.72 -15.69
CA LEU A 178 -18.48 -21.20 -14.31
C LEU A 178 -18.62 -22.30 -13.28
N ILE A 179 -19.53 -23.26 -13.48
CA ILE A 179 -19.72 -24.41 -12.58
C ILE A 179 -18.46 -25.30 -12.58
N SER A 180 -17.87 -25.56 -13.72
CA SER A 180 -16.64 -26.36 -13.85
C SER A 180 -15.48 -25.69 -13.14
N LEU A 181 -15.23 -24.41 -13.41
CA LEU A 181 -14.20 -23.61 -12.74
C LEU A 181 -14.42 -23.55 -11.22
N ALA A 182 -15.64 -23.24 -10.77
CA ALA A 182 -15.94 -23.16 -9.35
C ALA A 182 -15.70 -24.48 -8.62
N ARG A 183 -16.02 -25.62 -9.22
CA ARG A 183 -15.76 -26.96 -8.62
C ARG A 183 -14.28 -27.23 -8.44
N ARG A 184 -13.43 -26.77 -9.36
CA ARG A 184 -11.97 -26.94 -9.32
C ARG A 184 -11.28 -25.91 -8.41
N LEU A 185 -11.80 -24.68 -8.35
CA LEU A 185 -11.27 -23.60 -7.53
C LEU A 185 -11.69 -23.68 -6.05
N ALA A 186 -12.93 -24.13 -5.75
CA ALA A 186 -13.45 -24.16 -4.39
C ALA A 186 -12.54 -24.92 -3.38
N PRO A 187 -11.95 -26.07 -3.72
CA PRO A 187 -11.02 -26.77 -2.82
C PRO A 187 -9.74 -25.97 -2.52
N LEU A 188 -9.34 -25.07 -3.43
CA LEU A 188 -8.13 -24.25 -3.29
C LEU A 188 -8.35 -23.01 -2.44
N LYS A 189 -9.59 -22.58 -2.22
CA LYS A 189 -9.94 -21.35 -1.54
C LYS A 189 -9.22 -21.16 -0.19
N SER A 190 -9.30 -22.15 0.70
CA SER A 190 -8.67 -22.06 2.02
C SER A 190 -7.14 -21.96 1.94
N LYS A 191 -6.52 -22.68 0.99
CA LYS A 191 -5.07 -22.61 0.76
C LYS A 191 -4.66 -21.24 0.23
N CYS A 192 -5.42 -20.71 -0.74
CA CYS A 192 -5.20 -19.38 -1.29
C CYS A 192 -5.34 -18.30 -0.21
N GLU A 193 -6.40 -18.33 0.60
CA GLU A 193 -6.59 -17.38 1.70
C GLU A 193 -5.45 -17.41 2.71
N THR A 194 -4.96 -18.60 3.07
CA THR A 194 -3.82 -18.75 3.98
C THR A 194 -2.54 -18.19 3.36
N SER A 195 -2.28 -18.54 2.10
CA SER A 195 -1.11 -18.05 1.38
C SER A 195 -1.15 -16.54 1.15
N LEU A 196 -2.32 -15.96 0.83
CA LEU A 196 -2.49 -14.51 0.70
C LEU A 196 -2.23 -13.77 2.02
N ARG A 197 -2.67 -14.30 3.16
CA ARG A 197 -2.32 -13.72 4.48
C ARG A 197 -0.81 -13.73 4.71
N LYS A 198 -0.15 -14.83 4.34
CA LYS A 198 1.32 -14.94 4.43
C LYS A 198 2.03 -13.99 3.44
N LEU A 199 1.46 -13.76 2.27
CA LEU A 199 1.99 -12.78 1.33
C LEU A 199 1.93 -11.35 1.88
N VAL A 200 0.82 -10.98 2.53
CA VAL A 200 0.69 -9.67 3.20
C VAL A 200 1.71 -9.53 4.34
N GLU A 201 1.90 -10.59 5.13
CA GLU A 201 2.92 -10.63 6.18
C GLU A 201 4.34 -10.46 5.59
N LEU A 202 4.63 -11.12 4.49
CA LEU A 202 5.91 -10.98 3.75
C LEU A 202 6.13 -9.55 3.28
N ASP A 203 5.12 -8.93 2.67
CA ASP A 203 5.20 -7.54 2.18
C ASP A 203 5.47 -6.57 3.34
N GLN A 204 4.83 -6.76 4.48
CA GLN A 204 5.08 -5.97 5.69
C GLN A 204 6.54 -6.09 6.14
N TRP A 205 7.08 -7.31 6.24
CA TRP A 205 8.48 -7.52 6.65
C TRP A 205 9.48 -7.00 5.63
N LEU A 206 9.20 -7.13 4.34
CA LEU A 206 10.04 -6.56 3.28
C LEU A 206 10.05 -5.02 3.33
N THR A 207 8.91 -4.42 3.59
CA THR A 207 8.79 -2.95 3.71
C THR A 207 9.57 -2.44 4.93
N ILE A 208 9.42 -3.09 6.10
CA ILE A 208 10.20 -2.77 7.30
C ILE A 208 11.71 -2.96 7.03
N GLY A 209 12.09 -4.07 6.38
CA GLY A 209 13.50 -4.34 6.05
C GLY A 209 14.10 -3.31 5.07
N ARG A 210 13.35 -2.86 4.08
CA ARG A 210 13.77 -1.78 3.17
C ARG A 210 13.93 -0.46 3.90
N TRP A 211 12.95 -0.11 4.73
CA TRP A 211 13.04 1.09 5.57
C TRP A 211 14.24 1.02 6.50
N ALA A 212 14.43 -0.06 7.24
CA ALA A 212 15.57 -0.25 8.15
C ALA A 212 16.92 -0.05 7.43
N ARG A 213 17.04 -0.61 6.23
CA ARG A 213 18.24 -0.44 5.40
C ARG A 213 18.43 1.00 4.93
N SER A 214 17.34 1.74 4.61
CA SER A 214 17.44 3.12 4.15
C SER A 214 17.93 4.10 5.22
N VAL A 215 17.71 3.77 6.51
CA VAL A 215 18.12 4.59 7.66
C VAL A 215 19.26 3.96 8.50
N ASP A 216 19.88 2.91 7.98
CA ASP A 216 20.92 2.13 8.71
C ASP A 216 20.46 1.68 10.10
N ALA A 217 19.19 1.26 10.22
CA ALA A 217 18.63 0.78 11.47
C ALA A 217 18.99 -0.69 11.73
N ILE A 218 19.10 -1.05 13.01
CA ILE A 218 19.40 -2.41 13.48
C ILE A 218 18.34 -2.87 14.50
N MET A 219 18.20 -4.18 14.69
CA MET A 219 17.39 -4.71 15.78
C MET A 219 18.09 -4.44 17.11
N PRO A 220 17.42 -3.79 18.09
CA PRO A 220 18.00 -3.56 19.40
C PRO A 220 18.03 -4.85 20.22
N GLU A 221 19.02 -4.96 21.13
CA GLU A 221 18.98 -5.95 22.19
C GLU A 221 18.04 -5.47 23.31
N MET A 222 17.15 -6.33 23.78
CA MET A 222 16.33 -6.03 24.96
C MET A 222 17.15 -6.31 26.23
N CYS A 223 17.09 -5.40 27.20
CA CYS A 223 17.75 -5.51 28.49
C CYS A 223 16.76 -5.24 29.63
N GLU A 224 17.22 -5.33 30.88
CA GLU A 224 16.27 -5.20 32.01
C GLU A 224 15.78 -3.77 32.19
N HIS A 225 16.70 -2.76 32.13
CA HIS A 225 16.35 -1.40 32.47
C HIS A 225 17.31 -0.39 31.84
N GLY A 226 16.74 0.68 31.26
CA GLY A 226 17.48 1.77 30.67
C GLY A 226 17.55 1.76 29.16
N ILE A 227 18.45 2.53 28.61
CA ILE A 227 18.71 2.61 27.17
C ILE A 227 20.20 2.86 26.94
N SER A 228 20.74 2.26 25.89
CA SER A 228 22.11 2.54 25.42
C SER A 228 22.14 2.47 23.91
N MET A 229 22.75 3.45 23.27
CA MET A 229 22.93 3.48 21.82
C MET A 229 24.30 3.99 21.42
N LYS A 230 24.81 3.47 20.32
CA LYS A 230 25.99 3.98 19.63
C LYS A 230 25.60 4.44 18.23
N ALA A 231 26.05 5.63 17.87
CA ALA A 231 25.75 6.29 16.61
C ALA A 231 24.24 6.34 16.32
N GLY A 232 23.41 6.67 17.34
CA GLY A 232 21.99 6.90 17.19
C GLY A 232 21.72 8.11 16.30
N ARG A 233 20.73 8.02 15.42
CA ARG A 233 20.34 9.09 14.49
C ARG A 233 18.87 9.43 14.62
N HIS A 234 18.57 10.71 14.64
CA HIS A 234 17.19 11.18 14.73
C HIS A 234 16.46 10.98 13.39
N LEU A 235 15.27 10.36 13.41
CA LEU A 235 14.53 9.97 12.21
C LEU A 235 13.87 11.13 11.47
N LEU A 236 13.51 12.22 12.18
CA LEU A 236 12.68 13.31 11.66
C LEU A 236 13.49 14.57 11.33
N ILE A 237 14.81 14.51 11.33
CA ILE A 237 15.67 15.59 10.87
C ILE A 237 15.95 15.39 9.39
N ASP A 238 15.72 16.42 8.59
CA ASP A 238 16.05 16.41 7.17
C ASP A 238 17.55 16.25 6.93
N GLY A 239 17.90 15.45 5.96
CA GLY A 239 19.29 15.16 5.60
C GLY A 239 19.89 14.01 6.41
N ILE A 240 21.21 14.09 6.68
CA ILE A 240 21.94 13.08 7.45
C ILE A 240 22.24 13.67 8.84
N PRO A 241 21.47 13.31 9.89
CA PRO A 241 21.72 13.81 11.23
C PRO A 241 23.04 13.29 11.81
N ASP A 242 23.70 14.12 12.60
CA ASP A 242 24.91 13.72 13.32
C ASP A 242 24.63 12.52 14.24
N PRO A 243 25.45 11.47 14.20
CA PRO A 243 25.28 10.32 15.05
C PRO A 243 25.63 10.66 16.50
N VAL A 244 24.86 10.13 17.46
CA VAL A 244 25.03 10.40 18.89
C VAL A 244 25.18 9.09 19.68
N ASP A 245 26.16 9.07 20.57
CA ASP A 245 26.33 7.99 21.55
C ASP A 245 25.72 8.43 22.88
N TYR A 246 24.86 7.59 23.48
CA TYR A 246 24.28 7.86 24.78
C TYR A 246 23.89 6.58 25.53
N GLY A 247 23.94 6.63 26.86
CA GLY A 247 23.51 5.53 27.71
C GLY A 247 22.97 5.98 29.06
N LEU A 248 21.89 5.34 29.52
CA LEU A 248 21.19 5.59 30.76
C LEU A 248 20.70 4.26 31.36
N GLY A 249 20.88 4.06 32.67
CA GLY A 249 20.44 2.85 33.34
C GLY A 249 21.35 1.62 33.09
N ASN A 250 20.85 0.43 33.41
CA ASN A 250 21.64 -0.81 33.39
C ASN A 250 22.03 -1.29 31.98
N CYS A 251 21.36 -0.81 30.96
CA CYS A 251 21.70 -1.12 29.55
C CYS A 251 23.00 -0.40 29.13
N ALA A 252 23.39 0.66 29.83
CA ALA A 252 24.63 1.38 29.59
C ALA A 252 25.85 0.54 30.00
N SER A 253 27.05 0.98 29.61
CA SER A 253 28.31 0.37 30.06
C SER A 253 28.39 0.43 31.58
N SER A 254 29.22 -0.42 32.21
CA SER A 254 29.36 -0.54 33.66
C SER A 254 29.65 0.78 34.40
N SER A 255 30.19 1.78 33.70
CA SER A 255 30.41 3.14 34.23
C SER A 255 29.15 4.03 34.17
N ASP A 256 28.08 3.62 33.50
CA ASP A 256 26.96 4.46 33.12
C ASP A 256 25.59 3.98 33.65
N GLN A 257 25.60 3.21 34.73
CA GLN A 257 24.40 2.55 35.25
C GLN A 257 23.43 3.47 36.01
N GLN A 258 23.75 4.76 36.14
CA GLN A 258 22.80 5.71 36.76
C GLN A 258 21.55 5.84 35.89
N SER A 259 20.39 5.64 36.53
CA SER A 259 19.08 5.67 35.87
C SER A 259 18.52 7.07 35.70
N ILE A 260 19.07 8.04 36.44
CA ILE A 260 18.62 9.43 36.42
C ILE A 260 19.79 10.33 36.01
N ALA A 261 19.56 11.23 35.08
CA ALA A 261 20.54 12.20 34.61
C ALA A 261 19.91 13.55 34.27
N LEU A 262 20.66 14.62 34.51
CA LEU A 262 20.38 15.97 34.02
C LEU A 262 21.12 16.16 32.71
N LEU A 263 20.46 16.78 31.72
CA LEU A 263 21.06 17.15 30.44
C LEU A 263 21.11 18.69 30.31
N THR A 264 22.34 19.21 30.21
CA THR A 264 22.61 20.64 30.12
C THR A 264 23.22 21.02 28.77
N GLY A 265 23.27 22.29 28.44
CA GLY A 265 23.94 22.80 27.24
C GLY A 265 23.16 23.90 26.53
N ALA A 266 23.66 24.26 25.35
CA ALA A 266 23.14 25.34 24.53
C ALA A 266 21.68 25.11 24.09
N ASN A 267 20.87 26.17 23.95
CA ASN A 267 19.48 26.07 23.47
C ASN A 267 19.38 25.51 22.07
N SER A 268 20.37 25.74 21.20
CA SER A 268 20.47 25.15 19.85
C SER A 268 21.31 23.89 19.80
N GLY A 269 21.66 23.31 20.97
CA GLY A 269 22.59 22.17 21.08
C GLY A 269 22.01 20.81 20.72
N GLY A 270 20.68 20.70 20.55
CA GLY A 270 20.04 19.42 20.26
C GLY A 270 19.54 18.66 21.50
N LYS A 271 19.35 19.33 22.66
CA LYS A 271 18.85 18.71 23.90
C LYS A 271 17.47 18.07 23.71
N THR A 272 16.50 18.81 23.15
CA THR A 272 15.16 18.30 22.81
C THR A 272 15.24 17.18 21.79
N THR A 273 16.06 17.35 20.75
CA THR A 273 16.32 16.32 19.73
C THR A 273 16.84 15.03 20.34
N MET A 274 17.67 15.14 21.39
CA MET A 274 18.16 13.97 22.13
C MET A 274 17.05 13.24 22.87
N LEU A 275 16.13 13.95 23.53
CA LEU A 275 14.95 13.36 24.15
C LEU A 275 14.08 12.64 23.12
N GLU A 276 13.81 13.29 21.98
CA GLU A 276 13.04 12.71 20.87
C GLU A 276 13.72 11.45 20.32
N LEU A 277 15.05 11.45 20.15
CA LEU A 277 15.79 10.27 19.71
C LEU A 277 15.63 9.10 20.68
N LEU A 278 15.73 9.34 21.99
CA LEU A 278 15.52 8.31 23.01
C LEU A 278 14.08 7.78 22.99
N ALA A 279 13.09 8.68 22.85
CA ALA A 279 11.69 8.29 22.72
C ALA A 279 11.46 7.42 21.48
N HIS A 280 11.97 7.83 20.31
CA HIS A 280 11.84 7.06 19.07
C HIS A 280 12.47 5.67 19.19
N CYS A 281 13.69 5.58 19.71
CA CYS A 281 14.35 4.28 19.90
C CYS A 281 13.57 3.38 20.87
N THR A 282 13.03 3.95 21.95
CA THR A 282 12.23 3.21 22.92
C THR A 282 10.93 2.70 22.30
N ILE A 283 10.19 3.56 21.60
CA ILE A 283 8.93 3.18 20.92
C ILE A 283 9.19 2.09 19.88
N LEU A 284 10.17 2.29 18.99
CA LEU A 284 10.48 1.31 17.94
C LEU A 284 10.87 -0.04 18.53
N ALA A 285 11.71 -0.07 19.57
CA ALA A 285 12.12 -1.30 20.24
C ALA A 285 10.92 -2.08 20.82
N HIS A 286 9.98 -1.36 21.48
CA HIS A 286 8.78 -1.99 22.05
C HIS A 286 7.76 -2.42 21.00
N MET A 287 7.81 -1.83 19.79
CA MET A 287 7.07 -2.31 18.63
C MET A 287 7.73 -3.52 17.94
N GLY A 288 8.91 -3.96 18.40
CA GLY A 288 9.68 -5.02 17.74
C GLY A 288 10.31 -4.58 16.42
N LEU A 289 10.54 -3.29 16.25
CA LEU A 289 11.10 -2.70 15.03
C LEU A 289 12.59 -2.35 15.19
N PRO A 290 13.34 -2.28 14.07
CA PRO A 290 14.70 -1.78 14.06
C PRO A 290 14.79 -0.32 14.55
N VAL A 291 15.90 0.01 15.22
CA VAL A 291 16.19 1.38 15.68
C VAL A 291 17.35 2.01 14.90
N PRO A 292 17.32 3.32 14.65
CA PRO A 292 18.32 4.01 13.83
C PRO A 292 19.64 4.23 14.58
N ALA A 293 20.40 3.17 14.77
CA ALA A 293 21.69 3.18 15.49
C ALA A 293 22.60 2.07 14.96
N LYS A 294 23.91 2.17 15.22
CA LYS A 294 24.87 1.09 14.93
C LYS A 294 24.82 -0.04 15.97
N SER A 295 24.48 0.28 17.21
CA SER A 295 24.12 -0.70 18.24
C SER A 295 23.20 -0.04 19.25
N ALA A 296 22.22 -0.80 19.76
CA ALA A 296 21.30 -0.31 20.76
C ALA A 296 20.89 -1.43 21.72
N LYS A 297 20.72 -1.05 22.99
CA LYS A 297 20.08 -1.86 24.02
C LYS A 297 18.96 -1.04 24.63
N VAL A 298 17.78 -1.62 24.77
CA VAL A 298 16.61 -0.93 25.30
C VAL A 298 15.98 -1.78 26.39
N GLY A 299 15.77 -1.18 27.55
CA GLY A 299 15.12 -1.83 28.68
C GLY A 299 13.62 -1.99 28.45
N HIS A 300 13.08 -3.06 29.00
CA HIS A 300 11.62 -3.23 29.02
C HIS A 300 11.00 -2.18 29.94
N ILE A 301 10.06 -1.39 29.42
CA ILE A 301 9.27 -0.43 30.16
C ILE A 301 7.77 -0.65 29.93
N GLU A 302 6.97 -0.36 30.94
CA GLU A 302 5.49 -0.40 30.88
C GLU A 302 4.93 0.95 30.45
N SER A 303 5.69 2.03 30.70
CA SER A 303 5.25 3.38 30.29
C SER A 303 6.41 4.29 29.88
N LEU A 304 6.14 5.12 28.86
CA LEU A 304 7.00 6.20 28.38
C LEU A 304 6.31 7.54 28.59
N HIS A 305 6.94 8.42 29.35
CA HIS A 305 6.43 9.76 29.61
C HIS A 305 7.34 10.80 28.98
N VAL A 306 6.80 11.58 28.04
CA VAL A 306 7.49 12.71 27.41
C VAL A 306 6.83 13.98 27.90
N LEU A 307 7.54 14.72 28.75
CA LEU A 307 7.07 15.92 29.41
C LEU A 307 7.73 17.13 28.75
N ALA A 308 7.02 17.77 27.85
CA ALA A 308 7.52 18.96 27.16
C ALA A 308 7.17 20.23 27.93
N LYS A 309 7.96 21.29 27.69
CA LYS A 309 7.72 22.63 28.18
C LYS A 309 6.25 23.03 27.97
N ALA A 310 5.55 23.38 29.04
CA ALA A 310 4.18 23.90 28.94
C ALA A 310 4.18 25.22 28.18
N GLY A 311 3.70 25.18 26.94
CA GLY A 311 3.47 26.38 26.13
C GLY A 311 2.21 27.09 26.62
N GLY A 312 2.38 28.22 27.37
CA GLY A 312 1.23 29.01 27.77
C GLY A 312 1.55 29.93 28.95
N THR A 313 0.63 30.83 29.25
CA THR A 313 0.70 31.80 30.36
C THR A 313 0.96 31.08 31.69
N GLN A 314 1.96 31.57 32.42
CA GLN A 314 2.34 31.15 33.78
C GLN A 314 1.16 31.44 34.75
N SER A 315 0.16 30.57 34.76
CA SER A 315 -0.91 30.64 35.78
C SER A 315 -0.59 29.64 36.89
N ALA A 316 -0.91 30.03 38.14
CA ALA A 316 -0.73 29.15 39.30
C ALA A 316 -1.40 27.76 39.08
N GLY A 317 -2.52 27.72 38.37
CA GLY A 317 -3.21 26.48 38.02
C GLY A 317 -2.46 25.57 37.04
N ALA A 318 -1.67 26.15 36.12
CA ALA A 318 -0.84 25.33 35.21
C ALA A 318 0.30 24.65 35.96
N LEU A 319 0.94 25.33 36.89
CA LEU A 319 1.95 24.76 37.76
C LEU A 319 1.37 23.62 38.60
N GLU A 320 0.22 23.83 39.24
CA GLU A 320 -0.44 22.80 40.05
C GLU A 320 -0.75 21.55 39.23
N GLN A 321 -1.33 21.69 38.03
CA GLN A 321 -1.60 20.55 37.15
C GLN A 321 -0.32 19.81 36.76
N THR A 322 0.74 20.53 36.42
CA THR A 322 2.02 19.90 36.07
C THR A 322 2.61 19.12 37.25
N LEU A 323 2.55 19.69 38.46
CA LEU A 323 3.02 19.02 39.66
C LEU A 323 2.20 17.76 39.98
N LEU A 324 0.87 17.81 39.81
CA LEU A 324 0.01 16.64 40.00
C LEU A 324 0.33 15.55 38.99
N GLN A 325 0.50 15.88 37.71
CA GLN A 325 0.90 14.91 36.67
C GLN A 325 2.28 14.30 36.99
N LEU A 326 3.23 15.11 37.39
CA LEU A 326 4.57 14.64 37.71
C LEU A 326 4.55 13.74 38.94
N ALA A 327 3.79 14.09 39.99
CA ALA A 327 3.63 13.26 41.16
C ALA A 327 3.00 11.89 40.84
N GLU A 328 1.99 11.87 39.99
CA GLU A 328 1.36 10.63 39.50
C GLU A 328 2.36 9.77 38.72
N VAL A 329 3.07 10.36 37.77
CA VAL A 329 4.08 9.66 36.97
C VAL A 329 5.22 9.10 37.83
N VAL A 330 5.73 9.88 38.79
CA VAL A 330 6.86 9.45 39.61
C VAL A 330 6.46 8.43 40.67
N SER A 331 5.26 8.52 41.26
CA SER A 331 4.80 7.63 42.34
C SER A 331 4.33 6.26 41.89
N ASN A 332 4.09 6.04 40.61
CA ASN A 332 3.74 4.73 40.07
C ASN A 332 4.95 3.77 40.16
N ASN A 333 4.70 2.50 40.49
CA ASN A 333 5.75 1.46 40.63
C ASN A 333 6.12 0.76 39.32
N ASP A 334 5.46 1.12 38.21
CA ASP A 334 5.71 0.52 36.89
C ASP A 334 7.15 0.83 36.41
N SER A 335 7.72 -0.06 35.64
CA SER A 335 8.96 0.21 34.94
C SER A 335 8.73 1.31 33.88
N LYS A 336 9.46 2.42 33.98
CA LYS A 336 9.14 3.60 33.15
C LYS A 336 10.37 4.37 32.69
N MET A 337 10.17 5.07 31.55
CA MET A 337 11.11 6.08 31.08
C MET A 337 10.45 7.46 31.10
N ILE A 338 11.10 8.42 31.73
CA ILE A 338 10.64 9.83 31.83
C ILE A 338 11.66 10.69 31.08
N LEU A 339 11.18 11.35 30.04
CA LEU A 339 11.95 12.30 29.22
C LEU A 339 11.33 13.67 29.41
N ALA A 340 12.02 14.56 30.11
CA ALA A 340 11.47 15.86 30.51
C ALA A 340 12.29 17.02 29.95
N ASP A 341 11.61 18.04 29.37
CA ASP A 341 12.26 19.21 28.76
C ASP A 341 11.88 20.49 29.49
N GLU A 342 12.86 21.14 30.08
CA GLU A 342 12.78 22.47 30.72
C GLU A 342 11.55 22.69 31.63
N LEU A 343 11.28 21.75 32.54
CA LEU A 343 10.13 21.82 33.46
C LEU A 343 10.14 23.05 34.37
N GLU A 344 11.34 23.60 34.63
CA GLU A 344 11.52 24.82 35.44
C GLU A 344 10.91 26.08 34.85
N ALA A 345 10.57 26.10 33.58
CA ALA A 345 10.01 27.24 32.89
C ALA A 345 8.63 27.69 33.47
N ILE A 346 8.05 26.90 34.37
CA ILE A 346 6.71 27.07 34.92
C ILE A 346 6.72 27.99 36.16
N THR A 347 7.87 28.17 36.84
CA THR A 347 7.97 28.93 38.12
C THR A 347 9.29 29.70 38.23
N GLU A 348 9.46 30.42 39.35
CA GLU A 348 10.74 31.09 39.65
C GLU A 348 11.88 30.07 39.76
N PRO A 349 13.08 30.39 39.24
CA PRO A 349 14.21 29.45 39.18
C PRO A 349 14.54 28.74 40.50
N GLY A 350 14.57 29.47 41.62
CA GLY A 350 14.88 28.86 42.90
C GLY A 350 13.79 27.94 43.47
N ALA A 351 12.51 28.23 43.18
CA ALA A 351 11.41 27.34 43.52
C ALA A 351 11.38 26.14 42.62
N GLY A 352 11.60 26.34 41.30
CA GLY A 352 11.69 25.26 40.28
C GLY A 352 12.78 24.26 40.64
N ALA A 353 13.99 24.72 41.03
CA ALA A 353 15.09 23.83 41.39
C ALA A 353 14.74 22.92 42.55
N ARG A 354 14.10 23.45 43.62
CA ARG A 354 13.66 22.67 44.79
C ARG A 354 12.57 21.66 44.45
N ILE A 355 11.60 22.00 43.58
CA ILE A 355 10.55 21.11 43.14
C ILE A 355 11.16 19.96 42.35
N ILE A 356 12.03 20.25 41.41
CA ILE A 356 12.71 19.26 40.59
C ILE A 356 13.59 18.33 41.43
N ALA A 357 14.33 18.89 42.40
CA ALA A 357 15.15 18.06 43.29
C ALA A 357 14.29 17.06 44.10
N GLY A 358 13.13 17.46 44.61
CA GLY A 358 12.20 16.56 45.30
C GLY A 358 11.63 15.48 44.35
N MET A 359 11.37 15.83 43.08
CA MET A 359 10.91 14.86 42.08
C MET A 359 12.00 13.85 41.72
N LEU A 360 13.25 14.27 41.57
CA LEU A 360 14.36 13.37 41.29
C LEU A 360 14.58 12.39 42.45
N GLU A 361 14.46 12.86 43.69
CA GLU A 361 14.53 12.02 44.89
C GLU A 361 13.38 10.98 44.91
N ALA A 362 12.18 11.39 44.58
CA ALA A 362 11.03 10.48 44.45
C ALA A 362 11.25 9.46 43.32
N ALA A 363 11.77 9.89 42.17
CA ALA A 363 12.09 9.00 41.04
C ALA A 363 13.16 7.96 41.39
N GLU A 364 14.21 8.34 42.14
CA GLU A 364 15.24 7.42 42.57
C GLU A 364 14.75 6.35 43.58
N SER A 365 13.68 6.64 44.31
CA SER A 365 13.07 5.66 45.22
C SER A 365 12.40 4.48 44.50
N HIS A 366 12.20 4.59 43.16
CA HIS A 366 11.57 3.57 42.31
C HIS A 366 12.61 2.94 41.38
N PRO A 367 13.14 1.75 41.64
CA PRO A 367 14.23 1.12 40.88
C PRO A 367 13.97 0.93 39.38
N GLY A 368 12.66 0.83 38.98
CA GLY A 368 12.21 0.72 37.58
C GLY A 368 12.19 2.03 36.81
N THR A 369 12.62 3.16 37.40
CA THR A 369 12.52 4.48 36.75
C THR A 369 13.83 4.87 36.07
N CYS A 370 13.77 5.14 34.76
CA CYS A 370 14.81 5.86 34.02
C CYS A 370 14.33 7.27 33.72
N MET A 371 15.13 8.30 34.03
CA MET A 371 14.75 9.69 33.79
C MET A 371 15.90 10.49 33.20
N LEU A 372 15.62 11.20 32.11
CA LEU A 372 16.49 12.24 31.55
C LEU A 372 15.75 13.57 31.59
N LEU A 373 16.29 14.52 32.33
CA LEU A 373 15.73 15.87 32.45
C LEU A 373 16.65 16.88 31.80
N VAL A 374 16.16 17.57 30.80
CA VAL A 374 16.81 18.75 30.20
C VAL A 374 16.54 19.95 31.09
N THR A 375 17.59 20.64 31.52
CA THR A 375 17.45 21.80 32.41
C THR A 375 18.59 22.81 32.25
N HIS A 376 18.30 24.07 32.51
CA HIS A 376 19.28 25.15 32.68
C HIS A 376 19.65 25.39 34.14
N LEU A 377 18.93 24.79 35.09
CA LEU A 377 19.07 24.99 36.54
C LEU A 377 19.90 23.88 37.23
N ALA A 378 20.66 23.06 36.48
CA ALA A 378 21.37 21.93 37.04
C ALA A 378 22.18 22.28 38.30
N PRO A 379 22.98 23.38 38.41
CA PRO A 379 23.67 23.74 39.62
C PRO A 379 22.74 23.98 40.83
N ALA A 380 21.62 24.69 40.62
CA ALA A 380 20.64 24.98 41.67
C ALA A 380 19.86 23.71 42.09
N ILE A 381 19.63 22.78 41.19
CA ILE A 381 18.99 21.47 41.45
C ILE A 381 19.93 20.60 42.28
N ILE A 382 21.21 20.53 41.94
CA ILE A 382 22.24 19.78 42.69
C ILE A 382 22.37 20.34 44.11
N GLU A 383 22.43 21.67 44.26
CA GLU A 383 22.46 22.34 45.54
C GLU A 383 21.22 22.01 46.38
N ALA A 384 20.02 22.12 45.76
CA ALA A 384 18.76 21.82 46.44
C ALA A 384 18.63 20.33 46.82
N ALA A 385 19.17 19.40 46.02
CA ALA A 385 19.15 17.97 46.31
C ALA A 385 20.18 17.57 47.39
N GLY A 386 21.22 18.39 47.64
CA GLY A 386 22.25 18.14 48.64
C GLY A 386 23.12 16.91 48.35
N LYS A 387 23.16 16.47 47.11
CA LYS A 387 23.93 15.30 46.63
C LYS A 387 24.39 15.50 45.19
N ASP A 388 25.41 14.77 44.78
CA ASP A 388 25.87 14.75 43.40
C ASP A 388 24.83 14.02 42.50
N LEU A 389 24.41 14.70 41.45
CA LEU A 389 23.55 14.14 40.43
C LEU A 389 24.31 14.03 39.12
N ARG A 390 24.15 12.92 38.40
CA ARG A 390 24.71 12.79 37.07
C ARG A 390 24.21 13.93 36.19
N THR A 391 25.19 14.70 35.67
CA THR A 391 24.92 15.83 34.79
C THR A 391 25.69 15.63 33.51
N ASP A 392 24.99 15.52 32.39
CA ASP A 392 25.59 15.36 31.08
C ASP A 392 25.44 16.68 30.29
N GLY A 393 26.44 17.02 29.48
CA GLY A 393 26.50 18.30 28.82
C GLY A 393 26.72 18.24 27.33
N ILE A 394 25.87 18.92 26.56
CA ILE A 394 26.06 19.19 25.13
C ILE A 394 26.76 20.53 24.99
N GLU A 395 28.04 20.52 24.58
CA GLU A 395 28.88 21.71 24.60
C GLU A 395 29.05 22.31 23.19
N ALA A 396 28.93 23.64 23.12
CA ALA A 396 29.33 24.40 21.94
C ALA A 396 30.83 24.67 22.01
N ARG A 397 31.60 24.25 20.96
CA ARG A 397 33.06 24.41 20.88
C ARG A 397 33.49 25.79 20.38
N GLY A 398 32.59 26.55 19.82
CA GLY A 398 32.88 27.86 19.23
C GLY A 398 31.93 28.21 18.08
N LEU A 399 32.40 29.11 17.23
CA LEU A 399 31.75 29.51 15.99
C LEU A 399 32.57 29.02 14.79
N ASP A 400 31.90 28.61 13.71
CA ASP A 400 32.51 28.31 12.45
C ASP A 400 32.83 29.58 11.62
N GLU A 401 33.35 29.40 10.40
CA GLU A 401 33.68 30.50 9.47
C GLU A 401 32.42 31.32 9.07
N ASN A 402 31.22 30.75 9.19
CA ASN A 402 29.94 31.39 8.90
C ASN A 402 29.30 31.99 10.16
N LEU A 403 29.99 31.96 11.28
CA LEU A 403 29.51 32.39 12.60
C LEU A 403 28.35 31.54 13.12
N GLU A 404 28.25 30.27 12.70
CA GLU A 404 27.31 29.32 13.27
C GLU A 404 27.97 28.52 14.39
N LEU A 405 27.14 28.11 15.38
CA LEU A 405 27.66 27.38 16.55
C LEU A 405 28.13 25.97 16.14
N ILE A 406 29.40 25.69 16.42
CA ILE A 406 29.93 24.32 16.34
C ILE A 406 29.56 23.59 17.63
N VAL A 407 28.64 22.64 17.54
CA VAL A 407 28.14 21.91 18.72
C VAL A 407 28.59 20.45 18.63
N ASP A 408 29.15 19.94 19.76
CA ASP A 408 29.37 18.52 19.96
C ASP A 408 28.07 17.89 20.47
N ARG A 409 27.29 17.29 19.55
CA ARG A 409 25.93 16.81 19.82
C ARG A 409 25.90 15.57 20.72
N THR A 410 27.04 14.85 20.86
CA THR A 410 27.18 13.76 21.83
C THR A 410 27.36 14.34 23.23
N PRO A 411 26.43 14.07 24.18
CA PRO A 411 26.54 14.59 25.54
C PRO A 411 27.81 14.04 26.23
N ARG A 412 28.60 14.95 26.81
CA ARG A 412 29.71 14.57 27.66
C ARG A 412 29.21 14.24 29.05
N ARG A 413 29.53 13.05 29.48
CA ARG A 413 29.13 12.55 30.78
C ARG A 413 29.80 13.29 31.96
N ASN A 414 29.01 13.49 33.03
CA ASN A 414 29.48 14.20 34.26
C ASN A 414 30.14 15.54 33.92
N HIS A 415 29.58 16.24 32.97
CA HIS A 415 30.06 17.51 32.47
C HIS A 415 28.92 18.55 32.44
N LEU A 416 29.07 19.58 33.22
CA LEU A 416 28.18 20.72 33.18
C LEU A 416 28.56 21.60 31.96
N ALA A 417 27.75 21.54 30.89
CA ALA A 417 28.02 22.37 29.72
C ALA A 417 27.83 23.84 30.02
N ARG A 418 28.71 24.67 29.50
CA ARG A 418 28.59 26.13 29.61
C ARG A 418 27.41 26.62 28.76
N SER A 419 26.72 27.62 29.31
CA SER A 419 25.70 28.34 28.52
C SER A 419 26.38 29.10 27.38
N THR A 420 25.68 29.27 26.28
CA THR A 420 26.18 29.89 25.04
C THR A 420 25.93 31.40 24.86
N PRO A 421 25.39 32.17 25.82
CA PRO A 421 25.18 33.61 25.66
C PRO A 421 26.43 34.36 25.25
N GLU A 422 27.60 34.01 25.80
CA GLU A 422 28.86 34.60 25.40
C GLU A 422 29.16 34.41 23.91
N LEU A 423 29.01 33.18 23.37
CA LEU A 423 29.24 32.89 21.96
C LEU A 423 28.23 33.61 21.06
N ILE A 424 26.97 33.75 21.50
CA ILE A 424 25.94 34.49 20.79
C ILE A 424 26.31 35.97 20.73
N VAL A 425 26.72 36.56 21.88
CA VAL A 425 27.17 37.96 21.90
C VAL A 425 28.42 38.15 21.03
N ARG A 426 29.37 37.23 21.07
CA ARG A 426 30.56 37.27 20.20
C ARG A 426 30.15 37.27 18.70
N ARG A 427 29.22 36.39 18.30
CA ARG A 427 28.65 36.39 16.95
C ARG A 427 27.98 37.72 16.58
N LEU A 428 27.25 38.32 17.50
CA LEU A 428 26.63 39.64 17.29
C LEU A 428 27.69 40.76 17.15
N VAL A 429 28.78 40.73 17.90
CA VAL A 429 29.92 41.63 17.72
C VAL A 429 30.51 41.51 16.29
N GLU A 430 30.69 40.31 15.80
CA GLU A 430 31.27 40.09 14.47
C GLU A 430 30.33 40.46 13.31
N ARG A 431 29.02 40.27 13.51
CA ARG A 431 28.01 40.60 12.49
C ARG A 431 27.56 42.07 12.51
N SER A 432 27.89 42.83 13.55
CA SER A 432 27.49 44.22 13.72
C SER A 432 28.59 45.23 13.37
N SER A 433 28.17 46.45 13.09
CA SER A 433 29.08 47.60 12.86
C SER A 433 28.58 48.87 13.58
N GLY A 434 29.47 49.83 13.81
CA GLY A 434 29.14 51.09 14.47
C GLY A 434 28.71 50.91 15.94
N GLU A 435 27.83 51.78 16.43
CA GLU A 435 27.39 51.83 17.84
C GLU A 435 26.84 50.49 18.35
N ALA A 436 26.17 49.71 17.50
CA ALA A 436 25.66 48.38 17.88
C ALA A 436 26.82 47.43 18.24
N ARG A 437 27.93 47.47 17.54
CA ARG A 437 29.13 46.67 17.86
C ARG A 437 29.74 47.08 19.20
N ASP A 438 29.76 48.37 19.52
CA ASP A 438 30.32 48.85 20.79
C ASP A 438 29.47 48.39 21.97
N VAL A 439 28.14 48.39 21.81
CA VAL A 439 27.21 47.84 22.83
C VAL A 439 27.46 46.35 23.03
N PHE A 440 27.57 45.54 21.97
CA PHE A 440 27.82 44.10 22.09
C PHE A 440 29.22 43.80 22.67
N ASN A 441 30.25 44.62 22.35
CA ASN A 441 31.57 44.51 22.97
C ASN A 441 31.50 44.79 24.47
N SER A 442 30.74 45.80 24.89
CA SER A 442 30.54 46.11 26.32
C SER A 442 29.81 44.96 27.04
N ILE A 443 28.87 44.30 26.40
CA ILE A 443 28.18 43.11 26.92
C ILE A 443 29.17 41.94 27.02
N LEU A 444 29.96 41.69 25.94
CA LEU A 444 30.92 40.58 25.91
C LEU A 444 31.97 40.73 27.00
N GLY A 445 32.37 41.94 27.32
CA GLY A 445 33.32 42.22 28.42
C GLY A 445 32.81 41.91 29.82
N ARG A 446 31.54 41.52 29.99
CA ARG A 446 30.90 41.14 31.28
C ARG A 446 30.86 39.62 31.50
N PHE A 447 31.17 38.82 30.46
CA PHE A 447 31.32 37.38 30.56
C PHE A 447 32.76 36.98 30.85
#